data_2f6e379883cb94920ae3bdf2ed444883
#
_entry.id   2f6e379883cb94920ae3bdf2ed444883
#
_cell.length_a   1.000
_cell.length_b   1.000
_cell.length_c   1.000
_cell.angle_alpha   90.00
_cell.angle_beta   90.00
_cell.angle_gamma   90.00
#
_symmetry.space_group_name_H-M   'P 1'
#
loop_
_entity.id
_entity.type
_entity.pdbx_description
1 polymer ?
#
loop_
_entity_poly.entity_id
_entity_poly.type
_entity_poly.pdbx_seq_one_letter_code
_entity_poly.pdbx_strand_id
1 'polypeptide(L)'
;GGDLAVWQEENPTLAVTREKVLRELHQKLNSPQPPEKKISHHRLYKCEWKIGDVFAYQFNSQYAKENNFYQKYIYFVKVQEVSWYPGHIVPVVYFYKKVDDVLSDITSLSNIDFIPQFYKPIAYENNPRMKKQYLLTLLNTSSRVIPKNQLTFLGNIGNVKRVDNEDSNSYNANWKRFETYMIDNLKAWL
;
A
#
# COMPACT_ATOMS: atom_id res chain seq x y z
N GLY A 1 0.78 42.11 27.93
CA GLY A 1 0.61 43.18 27.34
C GLY A 1 1.50 43.85 26.33
N GLY A 2 2.84 43.85 26.42
CA GLY A 2 3.71 44.67 25.57
C GLY A 2 3.62 44.43 24.05
N ASP A 3 3.45 43.19 23.65
CA ASP A 3 3.35 42.81 22.25
C ASP A 3 2.17 43.40 21.48
N LEU A 4 1.01 43.53 22.13
CA LEU A 4 -0.19 44.06 21.49
C LEU A 4 -0.08 45.56 21.20
N ALA A 5 0.58 46.31 22.07
CA ALA A 5 0.80 47.76 21.91
C ALA A 5 1.70 48.04 20.69
N VAL A 6 2.76 47.27 20.52
CA VAL A 6 3.65 47.36 19.33
C VAL A 6 2.86 47.09 18.04
N TRP A 7 2.02 46.07 18.01
CA TRP A 7 1.20 45.77 16.82
C TRP A 7 0.15 46.80 16.54
N GLN A 8 -0.39 47.45 17.57
CA GLN A 8 -1.38 48.55 17.42
C GLN A 8 -0.73 49.78 16.73
N GLU A 9 0.54 50.02 16.98
CA GLU A 9 1.25 51.13 16.35
C GLU A 9 1.73 50.78 14.93
N GLU A 10 2.26 49.56 14.72
CA GLU A 10 2.83 49.16 13.44
C GLU A 10 1.78 48.68 12.41
N ASN A 11 0.74 47.96 12.85
CA ASN A 11 -0.30 47.43 11.98
C ASN A 11 -1.65 47.28 12.74
N PRO A 12 -2.48 48.33 12.82
CA PRO A 12 -3.73 48.30 13.58
C PRO A 12 -4.71 47.19 13.16
N THR A 13 -4.79 46.92 11.86
CA THR A 13 -5.70 45.85 11.34
C THR A 13 -5.27 44.46 11.80
N LEU A 14 -3.98 44.21 11.79
CA LEU A 14 -3.43 42.96 12.25
C LEU A 14 -3.54 42.82 13.78
N ALA A 15 -3.38 43.92 14.51
CA ALA A 15 -3.55 43.96 15.95
C ALA A 15 -4.93 43.55 16.40
N VAL A 16 -6.00 44.05 15.74
CA VAL A 16 -7.39 43.63 16.02
C VAL A 16 -7.61 42.15 15.80
N THR A 17 -7.07 41.62 14.67
CA THR A 17 -7.20 40.21 14.38
C THR A 17 -6.47 39.33 15.42
N ARG A 18 -5.26 39.76 15.81
CA ARG A 18 -4.43 39.07 16.81
C ARG A 18 -5.09 39.11 18.19
N GLU A 19 -5.67 40.26 18.60
CA GLU A 19 -6.40 40.35 19.85
C GLU A 19 -7.60 39.39 19.89
N LYS A 20 -8.35 39.32 18.80
CA LYS A 20 -9.46 38.37 18.67
C LYS A 20 -9.02 36.93 18.86
N VAL A 21 -7.96 36.52 18.15
CA VAL A 21 -7.41 35.16 18.24
C VAL A 21 -6.91 34.84 19.66
N LEU A 22 -6.21 35.80 20.30
CA LEU A 22 -5.73 35.62 21.67
C LEU A 22 -6.89 35.49 22.67
N ARG A 23 -7.95 36.24 22.48
CA ARG A 23 -9.16 36.18 23.31
C ARG A 23 -9.88 34.84 23.14
N GLU A 24 -10.03 34.36 21.90
CA GLU A 24 -10.60 33.04 21.61
C GLU A 24 -9.75 31.88 22.18
N LEU A 25 -8.42 31.99 22.08
CA LEU A 25 -7.49 31.04 22.67
C LEU A 25 -7.61 31.01 24.20
N HIS A 26 -7.63 32.17 24.83
CA HIS A 26 -7.82 32.31 26.28
C HIS A 26 -9.15 31.69 26.74
N GLN A 27 -10.23 31.93 26.00
CA GLN A 27 -11.52 31.29 26.26
C GLN A 27 -11.46 29.78 26.17
N LYS A 28 -10.81 29.24 25.11
CA LYS A 28 -10.63 27.79 24.94
C LYS A 28 -9.79 27.15 26.05
N LEU A 29 -8.73 27.83 26.47
CA LEU A 29 -7.87 27.34 27.56
C LEU A 29 -8.56 27.32 28.92
N ASN A 30 -9.47 28.24 29.17
CA ASN A 30 -10.25 28.31 30.39
C ASN A 30 -11.61 27.59 30.34
N SER A 31 -11.99 27.05 29.17
CA SER A 31 -13.19 26.23 29.07
C SER A 31 -12.93 24.81 29.56
N PRO A 32 -13.93 24.09 30.09
CA PRO A 32 -13.82 22.69 30.41
C PRO A 32 -13.31 21.92 29.18
N GLN A 33 -12.35 21.04 29.38
CA GLN A 33 -11.85 20.21 28.28
C GLN A 33 -13.00 19.38 27.70
N PRO A 34 -13.11 19.29 26.37
CA PRO A 34 -14.08 18.41 25.77
C PRO A 34 -13.82 16.98 26.21
N PRO A 35 -14.87 16.16 26.38
CA PRO A 35 -14.70 14.78 26.80
C PRO A 35 -13.71 14.07 25.87
N GLU A 36 -12.83 13.26 26.45
CA GLU A 36 -11.83 12.47 25.70
C GLU A 36 -12.51 11.78 24.51
N LYS A 37 -12.06 12.11 23.32
CA LYS A 37 -12.48 11.35 22.14
C LYS A 37 -12.04 9.91 22.35
N LYS A 38 -12.98 8.99 22.39
CA LYS A 38 -12.66 7.57 22.35
C LYS A 38 -11.74 7.33 21.14
N ILE A 39 -10.47 7.08 21.41
CA ILE A 39 -9.51 6.69 20.39
C ILE A 39 -10.00 5.35 19.84
N SER A 40 -10.47 5.34 18.60
CA SER A 40 -10.78 4.08 17.95
C SER A 40 -9.45 3.34 17.78
N HIS A 41 -9.23 2.28 18.55
CA HIS A 41 -8.08 1.43 18.35
C HIS A 41 -8.07 0.90 16.92
N HIS A 42 -7.00 1.14 16.22
CA HIS A 42 -6.83 0.64 14.87
C HIS A 42 -6.91 -0.90 14.89
N ARG A 43 -7.87 -1.47 14.15
CA ARG A 43 -8.02 -2.92 14.13
C ARG A 43 -6.85 -3.52 13.39
N LEU A 44 -5.97 -4.20 14.10
CA LEU A 44 -4.82 -4.87 13.54
C LEU A 44 -5.28 -5.94 12.55
N TYR A 45 -4.59 -6.02 11.41
CA TYR A 45 -4.83 -7.02 10.40
C TYR A 45 -3.85 -8.18 10.56
N LYS A 46 -4.38 -9.39 10.50
CA LYS A 46 -3.58 -10.61 10.38
C LYS A 46 -3.98 -11.31 9.09
N CYS A 47 -3.02 -11.55 8.22
CA CYS A 47 -3.25 -12.28 6.99
C CYS A 47 -3.58 -13.75 7.29
N GLU A 48 -4.71 -14.23 6.78
CA GLU A 48 -5.15 -15.61 6.95
C GLU A 48 -4.53 -16.57 5.93
N TRP A 49 -3.92 -16.06 4.87
CA TRP A 49 -3.29 -16.89 3.86
C TRP A 49 -2.07 -17.62 4.42
N LYS A 50 -1.87 -18.86 3.99
CA LYS A 50 -0.70 -19.65 4.35
C LYS A 50 0.45 -19.35 3.38
N ILE A 51 1.70 -19.60 3.82
CA ILE A 51 2.86 -19.59 2.91
C ILE A 51 2.64 -20.67 1.85
N GLY A 52 2.92 -20.34 0.60
CA GLY A 52 2.67 -21.20 -0.56
C GLY A 52 1.26 -21.11 -1.15
N ASP A 53 0.34 -20.36 -0.52
CA ASP A 53 -0.98 -20.13 -1.11
C ASP A 53 -0.86 -19.33 -2.41
N VAL A 54 -1.45 -19.86 -3.47
CA VAL A 54 -1.46 -19.29 -4.82
C VAL A 54 -2.84 -18.75 -5.14
N PHE A 55 -2.86 -17.55 -5.68
CA PHE A 55 -4.08 -16.87 -6.08
C PHE A 55 -3.97 -16.37 -7.52
N ALA A 56 -5.11 -16.38 -8.21
CA ALA A 56 -5.34 -15.61 -9.41
C ALA A 56 -6.09 -14.33 -9.06
N TYR A 57 -5.70 -13.21 -9.65
CA TYR A 57 -6.40 -11.93 -9.57
C TYR A 57 -6.91 -11.55 -10.95
N GLN A 58 -8.21 -11.28 -11.07
CA GLN A 58 -8.84 -10.84 -12.31
C GLN A 58 -8.91 -9.30 -12.34
N PHE A 59 -8.33 -8.69 -13.35
CA PHE A 59 -8.39 -7.24 -13.57
C PHE A 59 -9.82 -6.79 -13.95
N ASN A 60 -10.32 -5.74 -13.29
CA ASN A 60 -11.71 -5.30 -13.49
C ASN A 60 -11.90 -3.77 -13.46
N SER A 61 -10.84 -2.98 -13.37
CA SER A 61 -10.95 -1.51 -13.31
C SER A 61 -11.13 -0.90 -14.69
N GLN A 62 -11.52 0.37 -14.69
CA GLN A 62 -11.53 1.19 -15.91
C GLN A 62 -10.11 1.32 -16.50
N TYR A 63 -9.09 1.44 -15.63
CA TYR A 63 -7.69 1.47 -16.04
C TYR A 63 -7.27 0.19 -16.76
N ALA A 64 -7.75 -0.97 -16.32
CA ALA A 64 -7.51 -2.25 -16.99
C ALA A 64 -8.14 -2.29 -18.40
N LYS A 65 -9.36 -1.74 -18.56
CA LYS A 65 -10.00 -1.61 -19.89
C LYS A 65 -9.17 -0.78 -20.86
N GLU A 66 -8.74 0.39 -20.42
CA GLU A 66 -7.95 1.34 -21.21
C GLU A 66 -6.57 0.80 -21.62
N ASN A 67 -6.08 -0.20 -20.90
CA ASN A 67 -4.76 -0.79 -21.10
C ASN A 67 -4.78 -2.24 -21.63
N ASN A 68 -5.93 -2.75 -22.05
CA ASN A 68 -6.12 -4.10 -22.60
C ASN A 68 -5.84 -5.25 -21.61
N PHE A 69 -6.06 -5.01 -20.31
CA PHE A 69 -5.96 -6.02 -19.25
C PHE A 69 -7.32 -6.42 -18.66
N TYR A 70 -8.41 -5.84 -19.11
CA TYR A 70 -9.75 -6.13 -18.58
C TYR A 70 -10.11 -7.60 -18.70
N GLN A 71 -10.56 -8.19 -17.59
CA GLN A 71 -10.89 -9.60 -17.43
C GLN A 71 -9.72 -10.59 -17.54
N LYS A 72 -8.50 -10.12 -17.78
CA LYS A 72 -7.31 -10.98 -17.74
C LYS A 72 -6.91 -11.31 -16.29
N TYR A 73 -6.16 -12.39 -16.15
CA TYR A 73 -5.71 -12.93 -14.87
C TYR A 73 -4.20 -12.73 -14.70
N ILE A 74 -3.80 -12.34 -13.49
CA ILE A 74 -2.41 -12.40 -13.03
C ILE A 74 -2.36 -13.31 -11.79
N TYR A 75 -1.22 -13.96 -11.59
CA TYR A 75 -1.05 -14.97 -10.55
C TYR A 75 0.01 -14.54 -9.56
N PHE A 76 -0.21 -14.87 -8.29
CA PHE A 76 0.79 -14.62 -7.25
C PHE A 76 0.76 -15.70 -6.18
N VAL A 77 1.89 -15.84 -5.48
CA VAL A 77 2.05 -16.77 -4.37
C VAL A 77 2.50 -16.03 -3.11
N LYS A 78 1.93 -16.37 -1.96
CA LYS A 78 2.41 -15.85 -0.69
C LYS A 78 3.70 -16.58 -0.30
N VAL A 79 4.78 -15.81 -0.12
CA VAL A 79 6.10 -16.36 0.20
C VAL A 79 6.54 -16.10 1.64
N GLN A 80 6.02 -15.03 2.26
CA GLN A 80 6.42 -14.62 3.61
C GLN A 80 5.34 -13.79 4.29
N GLU A 81 5.51 -13.56 5.58
CA GLU A 81 4.80 -12.56 6.36
C GLU A 81 5.78 -11.55 6.92
N VAL A 82 5.37 -10.28 6.97
CA VAL A 82 6.12 -9.22 7.63
C VAL A 82 5.23 -8.46 8.59
N SER A 83 5.80 -8.07 9.73
CA SER A 83 5.14 -7.16 10.66
C SER A 83 5.39 -5.73 10.19
N TRP A 84 4.35 -5.07 9.69
CA TRP A 84 4.42 -3.68 9.28
C TRP A 84 4.59 -2.74 10.48
N TYR A 85 3.86 -3.03 11.54
CA TYR A 85 4.01 -2.49 12.89
C TYR A 85 3.47 -3.54 13.88
N PRO A 86 3.77 -3.44 15.18
CA PRO A 86 3.42 -4.50 16.13
C PRO A 86 1.98 -4.97 16.01
N GLY A 87 1.80 -6.26 15.74
CA GLY A 87 0.50 -6.90 15.60
C GLY A 87 -0.19 -6.73 14.23
N HIS A 88 0.37 -5.96 13.28
CA HIS A 88 -0.15 -5.83 11.93
C HIS A 88 0.67 -6.68 10.96
N ILE A 89 0.16 -7.85 10.63
CA ILE A 89 0.86 -8.83 9.79
C ILE A 89 0.34 -8.73 8.36
N VAL A 90 1.23 -8.49 7.42
CA VAL A 90 0.91 -8.38 5.99
C VAL A 90 1.65 -9.43 5.17
N PRO A 91 1.03 -9.95 4.10
CA PRO A 91 1.66 -10.93 3.23
C PRO A 91 2.69 -10.28 2.32
N VAL A 92 3.79 -10.98 2.11
CA VAL A 92 4.74 -10.73 1.02
C VAL A 92 4.43 -11.74 -0.08
N VAL A 93 4.31 -11.25 -1.30
CA VAL A 93 3.95 -12.08 -2.45
C VAL A 93 4.94 -11.92 -3.60
N TYR A 94 5.11 -12.98 -4.38
CA TYR A 94 5.74 -12.95 -5.70
C TYR A 94 4.69 -13.10 -6.77
N PHE A 95 4.79 -12.33 -7.86
CA PHE A 95 3.94 -12.46 -9.03
C PHE A 95 4.61 -13.31 -10.09
N TYR A 96 3.85 -14.25 -10.66
CA TYR A 96 4.30 -15.03 -11.81
C TYR A 96 4.34 -14.16 -13.07
N LYS A 97 5.34 -14.36 -13.91
CA LYS A 97 5.47 -13.69 -15.22
C LYS A 97 4.49 -14.31 -16.22
N LYS A 98 3.21 -14.21 -15.91
CA LYS A 98 2.14 -14.80 -16.71
C LYS A 98 0.87 -13.97 -16.59
N VAL A 99 0.26 -13.67 -17.75
CA VAL A 99 -1.07 -13.04 -17.84
C VAL A 99 -1.89 -13.84 -18.84
N ASP A 100 -3.08 -14.26 -18.44
CA ASP A 100 -3.95 -15.11 -19.26
C ASP A 100 -5.32 -14.44 -19.45
N ASP A 101 -5.95 -14.74 -20.58
CA ASP A 101 -7.35 -14.38 -20.85
C ASP A 101 -8.33 -15.35 -20.16
N VAL A 102 -7.87 -16.56 -19.83
CA VAL A 102 -8.66 -17.60 -19.18
C VAL A 102 -7.93 -18.04 -17.90
N LEU A 103 -8.70 -18.33 -16.86
CA LEU A 103 -8.13 -18.77 -15.58
C LEU A 103 -7.34 -20.08 -15.77
N SER A 104 -6.05 -20.02 -15.45
CA SER A 104 -5.16 -21.18 -15.44
C SER A 104 -5.22 -21.94 -14.12
N ASP A 105 -4.94 -23.21 -14.14
CA ASP A 105 -4.75 -24.03 -12.95
C ASP A 105 -3.36 -23.83 -12.33
N ILE A 106 -3.20 -24.33 -11.10
CA ILE A 106 -1.95 -24.19 -10.35
C ILE A 106 -0.77 -24.95 -10.99
N THR A 107 -1.03 -26.05 -11.70
CA THR A 107 0.02 -26.88 -12.31
C THR A 107 0.68 -26.17 -13.47
N SER A 108 -0.06 -25.33 -14.18
CA SER A 108 0.45 -24.51 -15.29
C SER A 108 1.43 -23.41 -14.85
N LEU A 109 1.54 -23.15 -13.54
CA LEU A 109 2.43 -22.14 -12.98
C LEU A 109 3.79 -22.69 -12.54
N SER A 110 3.96 -24.02 -12.50
CA SER A 110 5.13 -24.69 -11.90
C SER A 110 6.48 -24.31 -12.52
N ASN A 111 6.48 -23.95 -13.82
CA ASN A 111 7.68 -23.58 -14.57
C ASN A 111 7.71 -22.10 -14.98
N ILE A 112 6.85 -21.28 -14.37
CA ILE A 112 6.79 -19.86 -14.71
C ILE A 112 7.65 -19.07 -13.73
N ASP A 113 8.56 -18.26 -14.26
CA ASP A 113 9.38 -17.35 -13.47
C ASP A 113 8.56 -16.28 -12.79
N PHE A 114 9.12 -15.74 -11.71
CA PHE A 114 8.54 -14.58 -11.04
C PHE A 114 8.95 -13.28 -11.74
N ILE A 115 8.05 -12.29 -11.67
CA ILE A 115 8.33 -10.94 -12.13
C ILE A 115 9.27 -10.29 -11.13
N PRO A 116 10.50 -9.90 -11.52
CA PRO A 116 11.33 -9.05 -10.68
C PRO A 116 10.72 -7.63 -10.70
N GLN A 117 10.43 -7.10 -9.53
CA GLN A 117 9.84 -5.78 -9.41
C GLN A 117 10.93 -4.75 -9.21
N PHE A 118 11.06 -3.81 -10.15
CA PHE A 118 11.94 -2.67 -10.03
C PHE A 118 11.12 -1.44 -9.70
N TYR A 119 11.39 -0.86 -8.56
CA TYR A 119 10.97 0.49 -8.26
C TYR A 119 12.12 1.42 -8.65
N LYS A 120 11.91 2.30 -9.64
CA LYS A 120 12.78 3.43 -9.94
C LYS A 120 12.12 4.71 -9.43
N PRO A 121 12.38 5.19 -8.21
CA PRO A 121 12.00 6.54 -7.85
C PRO A 121 12.85 7.51 -8.68
N ILE A 122 12.22 8.46 -9.35
CA ILE A 122 12.85 9.49 -10.20
C ILE A 122 14.02 10.19 -9.48
N ALA A 123 13.94 10.35 -8.15
CA ALA A 123 14.99 10.97 -7.33
C ALA A 123 16.29 10.15 -7.19
N TYR A 124 16.33 8.90 -7.68
CA TYR A 124 17.44 7.98 -7.40
C TYR A 124 17.92 7.22 -8.63
N GLU A 125 17.71 7.74 -9.84
CA GLU A 125 18.06 7.07 -11.09
C GLU A 125 19.52 6.60 -11.16
N ASN A 126 20.43 7.32 -10.49
CA ASN A 126 21.86 7.02 -10.47
C ASN A 126 22.32 6.23 -9.23
N ASN A 127 21.41 5.83 -8.34
CA ASN A 127 21.79 5.08 -7.14
C ASN A 127 21.87 3.57 -7.46
N PRO A 128 23.07 2.94 -7.42
CA PRO A 128 23.24 1.51 -7.72
C PRO A 128 22.43 0.59 -6.79
N ARG A 129 22.08 1.06 -5.58
CA ARG A 129 21.22 0.32 -4.65
C ARG A 129 19.77 0.20 -5.16
N MET A 130 19.33 1.05 -6.08
CA MET A 130 17.98 1.05 -6.64
C MET A 130 17.77 0.08 -7.80
N LYS A 131 18.81 -0.66 -8.20
CA LYS A 131 18.70 -1.77 -9.16
C LYS A 131 18.31 -3.10 -8.53
N LYS A 132 18.07 -3.12 -7.20
CA LYS A 132 17.70 -4.33 -6.47
C LYS A 132 16.27 -4.73 -6.75
N GLN A 133 16.02 -6.03 -6.73
CA GLN A 133 14.67 -6.59 -6.80
C GLN A 133 13.90 -6.23 -5.53
N TYR A 134 12.62 -5.91 -5.67
CA TYR A 134 11.73 -5.60 -4.56
C TYR A 134 10.69 -6.69 -4.40
N LEU A 135 10.40 -7.04 -3.16
CA LEU A 135 9.24 -7.84 -2.81
C LEU A 135 8.00 -6.97 -2.82
N LEU A 136 6.92 -7.47 -3.41
CA LEU A 136 5.62 -6.81 -3.28
C LEU A 136 4.99 -7.21 -1.95
N THR A 137 4.78 -6.22 -1.09
CA THR A 137 4.01 -6.38 0.14
C THR A 137 2.61 -5.86 -0.07
N LEU A 138 1.60 -6.70 0.10
CA LEU A 138 0.21 -6.28 0.02
C LEU A 138 -0.25 -5.78 1.38
N LEU A 139 -0.48 -4.47 1.50
CA LEU A 139 -1.02 -3.84 2.70
C LEU A 139 -2.52 -4.08 2.79
N ASN A 140 -2.92 -4.90 3.73
CA ASN A 140 -4.30 -5.23 4.00
C ASN A 140 -4.69 -4.75 5.39
N THR A 141 -5.37 -3.63 5.48
CA THR A 141 -5.78 -3.05 6.76
C THR A 141 -7.09 -3.64 7.30
N SER A 142 -7.86 -4.32 6.46
CA SER A 142 -9.04 -5.08 6.89
C SER A 142 -9.51 -6.04 5.80
N SER A 143 -10.26 -7.07 6.19
CA SER A 143 -10.90 -8.00 5.26
C SER A 143 -11.87 -7.33 4.27
N ARG A 144 -12.31 -6.09 4.57
CA ARG A 144 -13.23 -5.32 3.70
C ARG A 144 -12.55 -4.74 2.47
N VAL A 145 -11.24 -4.58 2.48
CA VAL A 145 -10.49 -4.00 1.35
C VAL A 145 -9.88 -5.06 0.44
N ILE A 146 -9.95 -6.34 0.82
CA ILE A 146 -9.54 -7.44 -0.06
C ILE A 146 -10.59 -7.59 -1.16
N PRO A 147 -10.20 -7.54 -2.44
CA PRO A 147 -11.13 -7.66 -3.57
C PRO A 147 -11.56 -9.12 -3.79
N LYS A 148 -12.39 -9.65 -2.89
CA LYS A 148 -12.80 -11.06 -2.85
C LYS A 148 -13.38 -11.58 -4.17
N ASN A 149 -14.10 -10.72 -4.90
CA ASN A 149 -14.72 -11.09 -6.18
C ASN A 149 -13.72 -11.21 -7.33
N GLN A 150 -12.51 -10.70 -7.15
CA GLN A 150 -11.44 -10.71 -8.15
C GLN A 150 -10.34 -11.71 -7.81
N LEU A 151 -10.36 -12.27 -6.58
CA LEU A 151 -9.38 -13.23 -6.11
C LEU A 151 -9.95 -14.65 -6.16
N THR A 152 -9.26 -15.53 -6.86
CA THR A 152 -9.52 -16.97 -6.88
C THR A 152 -8.35 -17.70 -6.23
N PHE A 153 -8.61 -18.48 -5.21
CA PHE A 153 -7.63 -19.38 -4.61
C PHE A 153 -7.44 -20.60 -5.52
N LEU A 154 -6.20 -20.88 -5.90
CA LEU A 154 -5.86 -21.98 -6.80
C LEU A 154 -5.34 -23.21 -6.08
N GLY A 155 -4.77 -23.05 -4.89
CA GLY A 155 -4.17 -24.13 -4.10
C GLY A 155 -2.92 -23.67 -3.36
N ASN A 156 -2.21 -24.62 -2.77
CA ASN A 156 -0.97 -24.37 -2.03
C ASN A 156 0.16 -25.22 -2.60
N ILE A 157 1.30 -24.59 -2.91
CA ILE A 157 2.49 -25.26 -3.46
C ILE A 157 3.59 -25.53 -2.43
N GLY A 158 3.27 -25.29 -1.15
CA GLY A 158 4.25 -25.43 -0.06
C GLY A 158 5.25 -24.28 0.01
N ASN A 159 6.46 -24.57 0.45
CA ASN A 159 7.48 -23.55 0.61
C ASN A 159 8.03 -23.10 -0.74
N VAL A 160 8.02 -21.80 -0.97
CA VAL A 160 8.58 -21.15 -2.15
C VAL A 160 9.98 -20.66 -1.83
N LYS A 161 10.96 -21.08 -2.65
CA LYS A 161 12.33 -20.56 -2.51
C LYS A 161 12.36 -19.06 -2.79
N ARG A 162 12.96 -18.29 -1.91
CA ARG A 162 13.20 -16.87 -2.15
C ARG A 162 14.11 -16.67 -3.36
N VAL A 163 13.71 -15.75 -4.22
CA VAL A 163 14.48 -15.35 -5.42
C VAL A 163 15.15 -13.99 -5.24
N ASP A 164 14.75 -13.24 -4.20
CA ASP A 164 15.37 -11.99 -3.78
C ASP A 164 16.59 -12.25 -2.87
N ASN A 165 17.45 -11.26 -2.76
CA ASN A 165 18.56 -11.29 -1.81
C ASN A 165 18.15 -10.59 -0.49
N GLU A 166 18.97 -10.75 0.57
CA GLU A 166 18.72 -10.18 1.89
C GLU A 166 18.61 -8.63 1.88
N ASP A 167 19.23 -8.00 0.89
CA ASP A 167 19.22 -6.56 0.70
C ASP A 167 18.02 -6.04 -0.11
N SER A 168 17.11 -6.90 -0.56
CA SER A 168 15.94 -6.49 -1.34
C SER A 168 14.97 -5.71 -0.48
N ASN A 169 14.57 -4.54 -0.97
CA ASN A 169 13.55 -3.73 -0.32
C ASN A 169 12.16 -4.24 -0.68
N SER A 170 11.22 -4.16 0.25
CA SER A 170 9.82 -4.45 -0.04
C SER A 170 9.10 -3.21 -0.57
N TYR A 171 8.26 -3.41 -1.56
CA TYR A 171 7.32 -2.39 -2.03
C TYR A 171 5.94 -2.63 -1.42
N ASN A 172 5.34 -1.55 -0.93
CA ASN A 172 4.02 -1.63 -0.32
C ASN A 172 2.96 -1.20 -1.31
N ALA A 173 2.14 -2.14 -1.73
CA ALA A 173 0.96 -1.88 -2.52
C ALA A 173 -0.30 -1.95 -1.66
N ASN A 174 -1.28 -1.12 -1.94
CA ASN A 174 -2.61 -1.26 -1.40
C ASN A 174 -3.60 -1.65 -2.50
N TRP A 175 -4.69 -2.31 -2.12
CA TRP A 175 -5.68 -2.80 -3.06
C TRP A 175 -6.34 -1.72 -3.93
N LYS A 176 -6.41 -0.47 -3.46
CA LYS A 176 -7.01 0.63 -4.23
C LYS A 176 -6.20 1.02 -5.46
N ARG A 177 -4.87 0.84 -5.41
CA ARG A 177 -3.95 1.17 -6.52
C ARG A 177 -3.33 -0.06 -7.15
N PHE A 178 -3.81 -1.24 -6.75
CA PHE A 178 -3.20 -2.51 -7.13
C PHE A 178 -3.17 -2.67 -8.66
N GLU A 179 -4.31 -2.51 -9.34
CA GLU A 179 -4.38 -2.70 -10.79
C GLU A 179 -3.53 -1.71 -11.56
N THR A 180 -3.57 -0.42 -11.20
CA THR A 180 -2.70 0.59 -11.85
C THR A 180 -1.23 0.21 -11.71
N TYR A 181 -0.80 -0.10 -10.48
CA TYR A 181 0.57 -0.47 -10.21
C TYR A 181 0.98 -1.74 -10.97
N MET A 182 0.16 -2.78 -10.95
CA MET A 182 0.47 -4.04 -11.63
C MET A 182 0.53 -3.89 -13.14
N ILE A 183 -0.43 -3.20 -13.74
CA ILE A 183 -0.47 -2.99 -15.20
C ILE A 183 0.74 -2.20 -15.68
N ASP A 184 1.14 -1.14 -14.96
CA ASP A 184 2.32 -0.35 -15.31
C ASP A 184 3.61 -1.17 -15.24
N ASN A 185 3.73 -2.05 -14.24
CA ASN A 185 4.87 -2.96 -14.14
C ASN A 185 4.82 -4.06 -15.23
N LEU A 186 3.67 -4.66 -15.47
CA LEU A 186 3.51 -5.70 -16.50
C LEU A 186 3.89 -5.21 -17.90
N LYS A 187 3.53 -3.98 -18.27
CA LYS A 187 3.95 -3.36 -19.54
C LYS A 187 5.47 -3.28 -19.71
N ALA A 188 6.21 -3.21 -18.62
CA ALA A 188 7.67 -3.21 -18.66
C ALA A 188 8.28 -4.62 -18.78
N TRP A 189 7.48 -5.70 -18.55
CA TRP A 189 7.94 -7.08 -18.47
C TRP A 189 7.38 -8.01 -19.54
N LEU A 190 6.28 -7.63 -20.17
CA LEU A 190 5.65 -8.31 -21.31
C LEU A 190 6.06 -7.65 -22.63
#